data_4f6a44392642015ac36fbdf4f882d477
#
_entry.id   4f6a44392642015ac36fbdf4f882d477
#
_cell.length_a   1.000
_cell.length_b   1.000
_cell.length_c   1.000
_cell.angle_alpha   90.00
_cell.angle_beta   90.00
_cell.angle_gamma   90.00
#
_symmetry.space_group_name_H-M   'P 1'
#
loop_
_entity.id
_entity.type
_entity.pdbx_description
1 polymer ?
#
loop_
_entity_poly.entity_id
_entity_poly.type
_entity_poly.pdbx_seq_one_letter_code
_entity_poly.pdbx_strand_id
1 'polypeptide(L)'
;MPKQLRHRSRSEIMSSILQVTNGNKARVTEIQYKTYLSYNILKDYLVHLLENDLVEYTEGERAFKTTPKGMQFLQVYNRMDELFVTAPISNSQ
;
A
#
# COMPACT_ATOMS: atom_id res chain seq x y z
N MET A 1 -13.27 9.55 -15.01
CA MET A 1 -12.71 9.72 -14.92
C MET A 1 -11.98 9.81 -14.60
N PRO A 2 -11.61 9.88 -14.73
CA PRO A 2 -10.69 9.82 -14.55
C PRO A 2 -10.04 10.26 -13.86
N LYS A 3 -9.74 10.72 -13.41
CA LYS A 3 -9.11 11.16 -12.89
C LYS A 3 -8.58 10.72 -12.02
N GLN A 4 -8.77 10.56 -11.50
CA GLN A 4 -8.40 10.02 -10.75
C GLN A 4 -7.37 9.34 -10.83
N LEU A 5 -7.24 9.24 -11.55
CA LEU A 5 -6.36 8.55 -11.89
C LEU A 5 -5.13 9.03 -11.65
N ARG A 6 -4.96 10.05 -11.62
CA ARG A 6 -3.83 10.56 -11.69
C ARG A 6 -3.06 10.58 -10.56
N HIS A 7 -3.29 11.16 -9.64
CA HIS A 7 -2.42 11.36 -8.55
C HIS A 7 -2.79 10.50 -7.40
N ARG A 8 -1.99 9.53 -7.07
CA ARG A 8 -2.10 8.74 -5.86
C ARG A 8 -1.09 9.28 -4.88
N SER A 9 -1.49 9.53 -3.66
CA SER A 9 -0.55 10.00 -2.64
C SER A 9 0.42 8.87 -2.29
N ARG A 10 1.53 9.24 -1.66
CA ARG A 10 2.50 8.24 -1.23
C ARG A 10 1.87 7.27 -0.25
N SER A 11 1.05 7.78 0.65
CA SER A 11 0.37 6.91 1.62
C SER A 11 -0.57 5.94 0.95
N GLU A 12 -1.28 6.38 -0.08
CA GLU A 12 -2.16 5.50 -0.82
C GLU A 12 -1.39 4.39 -1.50
N ILE A 13 -0.28 4.74 -2.12
CA ILE A 13 0.53 3.75 -2.81
C ILE A 13 1.10 2.75 -1.81
N MET A 14 1.66 3.24 -0.71
CA MET A 14 2.22 2.35 0.31
C MET A 14 1.14 1.44 0.88
N SER A 15 -0.02 2.01 1.16
CA SER A 15 -1.13 1.26 1.70
C SER A 15 -1.57 0.16 0.73
N SER A 16 -1.65 0.46 -0.57
CA SER A 16 -2.07 -0.54 -1.53
C SER A 16 -1.08 -1.71 -1.60
N ILE A 17 0.22 -1.41 -1.52
CA ILE A 17 1.22 -2.47 -1.52
C ILE A 17 1.10 -3.32 -0.27
N LEU A 18 0.97 -2.66 0.88
CA LEU A 18 0.87 -3.38 2.15
C LEU A 18 -0.38 -4.24 2.22
N GLN A 19 -1.47 -3.80 1.62
CA GLN A 19 -2.68 -4.60 1.59
C GLN A 19 -2.49 -5.88 0.80
N VAL A 20 -1.80 -5.80 -0.32
CA VAL A 20 -1.55 -6.98 -1.14
C VAL A 20 -0.68 -7.99 -0.41
N THR A 21 0.28 -7.50 0.37
CA THR A 21 1.24 -8.37 1.06
C THR A 21 0.83 -8.67 2.49
N ASN A 22 -0.34 -8.22 2.92
CA ASN A 22 -0.79 -8.46 4.29
C ASN A 22 -1.40 -9.84 4.42
N GLY A 23 -0.81 -10.65 5.28
CA GLY A 23 -1.32 -11.99 5.52
C GLY A 23 -0.83 -13.04 4.55
N ASN A 24 -0.54 -12.64 3.33
CA ASN A 24 -0.05 -13.55 2.31
C ASN A 24 1.19 -12.98 1.67
N LYS A 25 2.18 -13.83 1.45
CA LYS A 25 3.36 -13.39 0.74
C LYS A 25 3.02 -13.16 -0.72
N ALA A 26 3.58 -12.14 -1.31
CA ALA A 26 3.32 -11.82 -2.70
C ALA A 26 4.63 -11.48 -3.42
N ARG A 27 4.74 -11.91 -4.66
CA ARG A 27 5.89 -11.60 -5.50
C ARG A 27 5.65 -10.30 -6.23
N VAL A 28 6.72 -9.74 -6.76
CA VAL A 28 6.65 -8.45 -7.45
C VAL A 28 5.58 -8.42 -8.53
N THR A 29 5.49 -9.47 -9.34
CA THR A 29 4.53 -9.47 -10.44
C THR A 29 3.10 -9.43 -9.93
N GLU A 30 2.82 -10.13 -8.84
CA GLU A 30 1.49 -10.10 -8.27
C GLU A 30 1.18 -8.73 -7.70
N ILE A 31 2.15 -8.12 -7.02
CA ILE A 31 1.95 -6.79 -6.46
C ILE A 31 1.71 -5.78 -7.57
N GLN A 32 2.49 -5.87 -8.65
CA GLN A 32 2.28 -5.00 -9.79
C GLN A 32 0.87 -5.13 -10.36
N TYR A 33 0.45 -6.36 -10.54
CA TYR A 33 -0.85 -6.62 -11.15
C TYR A 33 -1.97 -6.03 -10.29
N LYS A 34 -1.88 -6.21 -9.00
CA LYS A 34 -2.95 -5.78 -8.11
C LYS A 34 -2.92 -4.31 -7.77
N THR A 35 -1.75 -3.67 -7.85
CA THR A 35 -1.66 -2.25 -7.51
C THR A 35 -1.63 -1.36 -8.74
N TYR A 36 -1.48 -1.95 -9.93
CA TYR A 36 -1.39 -1.20 -11.18
C TYR A 36 -0.20 -0.26 -11.22
N LEU A 37 0.86 -0.58 -10.49
CA LEU A 37 2.07 0.22 -10.49
C LEU A 37 3.05 -0.30 -11.53
N SER A 38 3.84 0.60 -12.11
CA SER A 38 4.93 0.17 -12.97
C SER A 38 6.00 -0.47 -12.10
N TYR A 39 6.84 -1.28 -12.74
CA TYR A 39 7.90 -1.95 -12.01
C TYR A 39 8.84 -0.95 -11.33
N ASN A 40 9.21 0.11 -12.03
CA ASN A 40 10.14 1.07 -11.46
C ASN A 40 9.58 1.77 -10.23
N ILE A 41 8.32 2.15 -10.30
CA ILE A 41 7.69 2.80 -9.16
C ILE A 41 7.55 1.82 -8.00
N LEU A 42 7.10 0.61 -8.30
CA LEU A 42 6.93 -0.38 -7.25
C LEU A 42 8.27 -0.69 -6.58
N LYS A 43 9.31 -0.84 -7.37
CA LYS A 43 10.62 -1.16 -6.83
C LYS A 43 11.08 -0.10 -5.83
N ASP A 44 10.91 1.17 -6.18
CA ASP A 44 11.32 2.25 -5.29
C ASP A 44 10.53 2.21 -4.00
N TYR A 45 9.23 1.96 -4.08
CA TYR A 45 8.42 1.89 -2.87
C TYR A 45 8.77 0.66 -2.04
N LEU A 46 9.06 -0.47 -2.67
CA LEU A 46 9.43 -1.67 -1.91
C LEU A 46 10.72 -1.45 -1.13
N VAL A 47 11.70 -0.77 -1.75
CA VAL A 47 12.94 -0.46 -1.04
C VAL A 47 12.64 0.40 0.18
N HIS A 48 11.79 1.41 -0.01
CA HIS A 48 11.42 2.30 1.07
C HIS A 48 10.70 1.57 2.19
N LEU A 49 9.78 0.68 1.82
CA LEU A 49 9.03 -0.09 2.81
C LEU A 49 9.93 -1.06 3.57
N LEU A 50 10.90 -1.65 2.88
CA LEU A 50 11.87 -2.53 3.54
C LEU A 50 12.73 -1.75 4.52
N GLU A 51 13.20 -0.57 4.10
CA GLU A 51 14.06 0.25 4.95
C GLU A 51 13.35 0.69 6.21
N ASN A 52 12.03 0.85 6.14
CA ASN A 52 11.25 1.26 7.29
C ASN A 52 10.60 0.09 8.01
N ASP A 53 10.97 -1.11 7.64
CA ASP A 53 10.51 -2.32 8.32
C ASP A 53 8.99 -2.51 8.23
N LEU A 54 8.40 -2.04 7.15
CA LEU A 54 6.96 -2.20 6.94
C LEU A 54 6.64 -3.46 6.15
N VAL A 55 7.59 -3.95 5.37
CA VAL A 55 7.49 -5.26 4.74
C VAL A 55 8.77 -6.01 4.99
N GLU A 56 8.71 -7.32 4.88
CA GLU A 56 9.88 -8.16 4.94
C GLU A 56 9.94 -9.00 3.67
N TYR A 57 11.15 -9.39 3.30
CA TYR A 57 11.37 -10.14 2.07
C TYR A 57 11.90 -11.53 2.41
N THR A 58 11.29 -12.54 1.83
CA THR A 58 11.75 -13.92 2.00
C THR A 58 12.51 -14.31 0.74
N GLU A 59 13.81 -14.41 0.86
CA GLU A 59 14.66 -14.61 -0.29
C GLU A 59 14.35 -15.91 -1.02
N GLY A 60 14.15 -16.97 -0.29
CA GLY A 60 13.90 -18.26 -0.91
C GLY A 60 12.64 -18.27 -1.77
N GLU A 61 11.65 -17.50 -1.39
CA GLU A 61 10.40 -17.42 -2.13
C GLU A 61 10.29 -16.19 -3.01
N ARG A 62 11.24 -15.29 -2.88
CA ARG A 62 11.23 -14.01 -3.60
C ARG A 62 9.92 -13.28 -3.37
N ALA A 63 9.46 -13.28 -2.15
CA ALA A 63 8.15 -12.76 -1.83
C ALA A 63 8.21 -11.78 -0.68
N PHE A 64 7.27 -10.86 -0.68
CA PHE A 64 7.17 -9.81 0.34
C PHE A 64 5.95 -10.05 1.22
N LYS A 65 6.07 -9.68 2.47
CA LYS A 65 4.98 -9.82 3.41
C LYS A 65 4.98 -8.62 4.34
N THR A 66 3.79 -8.11 4.66
CA THR A 66 3.65 -6.98 5.57
C THR A 66 4.05 -7.41 6.98
N THR A 67 4.85 -6.59 7.65
CA THR A 67 5.27 -6.85 9.03
C THR A 67 4.19 -6.38 9.99
N PRO A 68 4.31 -6.72 11.29
CA PRO A 68 3.38 -6.15 12.28
C PRO A 68 3.38 -4.62 12.27
N LYS A 69 4.53 -4.00 12.04
CA LYS A 69 4.60 -2.55 11.93
C LYS A 69 3.83 -2.07 10.70
N GLY A 70 3.94 -2.80 9.59
CA GLY A 70 3.18 -2.48 8.40
C GLY A 70 1.69 -2.60 8.62
N MET A 71 1.27 -3.58 9.42
CA MET A 71 -0.14 -3.72 9.74
C MET A 71 -0.64 -2.54 10.57
N GLN A 72 0.19 -2.04 11.47
CA GLN A 72 -0.17 -0.85 12.22
C GLN A 72 -0.33 0.36 11.31
N PHE A 73 0.56 0.48 10.32
CA PHE A 73 0.44 1.54 9.34
C PHE A 73 -0.90 1.45 8.60
N LEU A 74 -1.27 0.25 8.17
CA LEU A 74 -2.54 0.06 7.48
C LEU A 74 -3.72 0.43 8.34
N GLN A 75 -3.69 0.06 9.61
CA GLN A 75 -4.79 0.38 10.50
C GLN A 75 -4.96 1.88 10.66
N VAL A 76 -3.84 2.58 10.82
CA VAL A 76 -3.88 4.04 10.95
C VAL A 76 -4.39 4.67 9.67
N TYR A 77 -3.87 4.21 8.53
CA TYR A 77 -4.27 4.76 7.26
C TYR A 77 -5.76 4.55 7.00
N ASN A 78 -6.26 3.36 7.26
CA ASN A 78 -7.67 3.07 7.03
C ASN A 78 -8.57 3.91 7.91
N ARG A 79 -8.14 4.14 9.15
CA ARG A 79 -8.90 4.97 10.06
C ARG A 79 -8.94 6.41 9.59
N MET A 80 -7.83 6.93 9.11
CA MET A 80 -7.80 8.28 8.58
C MET A 80 -8.68 8.41 7.37
N ASP A 81 -8.64 7.42 6.49
CA ASP A 81 -9.43 7.43 5.29
C ASP A 81 -10.92 7.45 5.62
N GLU A 82 -11.33 6.69 6.60
CA GLU A 82 -12.71 6.68 7.02
C GLU A 82 -13.17 8.03 7.53
N LEU A 83 -12.30 8.70 8.26
CA LEU A 83 -12.64 10.01 8.78
C LEU A 83 -12.82 11.02 7.66
N PHE A 84 -11.94 10.99 6.68
CA PHE A 84 -12.05 11.92 5.58
C PHE A 84 -13.29 11.66 4.74
N VAL A 85 -13.58 10.42 4.49
CA VAL A 85 -14.73 10.08 3.69
C VAL A 85 -16.00 10.48 4.38
N THR A 86 -16.08 10.24 5.68
CA THR A 86 -17.28 10.51 6.42
C THR A 86 -17.53 12.00 6.61
N ALA A 87 -16.50 12.71 7.00
CA ALA A 87 -16.65 14.09 7.35
C ALA A 87 -17.17 14.94 6.21
N PRO A 88 -16.57 14.89 5.02
CA PRO A 88 -17.04 15.77 3.95
C PRO A 88 -18.43 15.43 3.51
N ILE A 89 -18.77 14.20 3.47
CA ILE A 89 -20.05 13.84 3.01
C ILE A 89 -21.12 14.39 3.86
N SER A 90 -20.91 14.28 5.12
CA SER A 90 -21.93 14.73 5.96
C SER A 90 -22.18 16.15 5.82
N ASN A 91 -21.37 16.85 5.41
CA ASN A 91 -21.66 18.11 5.33
C ASN A 91 -21.96 18.68 4.31
N SER A 92 -21.81 18.42 3.68
CA SER A 92 -21.99 19.06 2.72
C SER A 92 -23.11 19.29 2.40
N GLN A 93 -23.46 19.48 2.60
CA GLN A 93 -24.30 19.83 2.23
C GLN A 93 -24.66 20.08 1.99
#